data_63861885ac3fe1d465029edf7b1bb8ae
#
_entry.id   63861885ac3fe1d465029edf7b1bb8ae
#
_cell.length_a   1.000
_cell.length_b   1.000
_cell.length_c   1.000
_cell.angle_alpha   90.00
_cell.angle_beta   90.00
_cell.angle_gamma   90.00
#
_symmetry.space_group_name_H-M   'P 1'
#
loop_
_entity.id
_entity.type
_entity.pdbx_description
1 polymer ?
#
loop_
_entity_poly.entity_id
_entity_poly.type
_entity_poly.pdbx_seq_one_letter_code
_entity_poly.pdbx_strand_id
1 'polypeptide(L)'
;MEPNYSDFRIEKATRLLNENSSRTVAEVAGGCSMSTSRLSHLFKTEVGTTVGKFRRTCRLSKAKSMLADTPEVAIKEIAYTLGYHHTSSFTRAFEHEAGESPTDYRKHELHKKWRAAVTANKKHKRLTP
;
A
#
# COMPACT_ATOMS: atom_id res chain seq x y z
N MET A 1 11.59 -0.38 15.76
CA MET A 1 12.32 0.90 15.94
C MET A 1 11.93 1.86 14.85
N GLU A 2 11.40 3.00 15.22
CA GLU A 2 11.00 4.00 14.24
C GLU A 2 12.23 4.70 13.65
N PRO A 3 12.23 4.97 12.32
CA PRO A 3 13.33 5.72 11.73
C PRO A 3 13.39 7.11 12.35
N ASN A 4 14.61 7.54 12.66
CA ASN A 4 14.85 8.86 13.22
C ASN A 4 15.36 9.78 12.11
N TYR A 5 14.47 10.61 11.58
CA TYR A 5 14.82 11.56 10.52
C TYR A 5 15.31 12.86 11.14
N SER A 6 16.37 13.43 10.59
CA SER A 6 16.92 14.69 11.07
C SER A 6 16.02 15.88 10.77
N ASP A 7 15.13 15.77 9.78
CA ASP A 7 14.16 16.82 9.45
C ASP A 7 12.73 16.32 9.71
N PHE A 8 12.04 16.93 10.68
CA PHE A 8 10.69 16.53 11.06
C PHE A 8 9.67 16.70 9.91
N ARG A 9 9.98 17.54 8.91
CA ARG A 9 9.11 17.68 7.73
C ARG A 9 9.11 16.42 6.88
N ILE A 10 10.22 15.69 6.85
CA ILE A 10 10.32 14.40 6.15
C ILE A 10 9.50 13.35 6.90
N GLU A 11 9.56 13.34 8.21
CA GLU A 11 8.70 12.48 9.03
C GLU A 11 7.22 12.76 8.74
N LYS A 12 6.84 14.03 8.66
CA LYS A 12 5.48 14.43 8.30
C LYS A 12 5.10 13.95 6.90
N ALA A 13 6.02 14.06 5.93
CA ALA A 13 5.79 13.60 4.57
C ALA A 13 5.52 12.10 4.52
N THR A 14 6.31 11.29 5.21
CA THR A 14 6.09 9.84 5.27
C THR A 14 4.74 9.51 5.90
N ARG A 15 4.38 10.21 6.97
CA ARG A 15 3.10 10.03 7.65
C ARG A 15 1.92 10.38 6.73
N LEU A 16 2.00 11.51 6.00
CA LEU A 16 0.95 11.92 5.06
C LEU A 16 0.74 10.89 3.96
N LEU A 17 1.81 10.30 3.44
CA LEU A 17 1.73 9.26 2.41
C LEU A 17 1.19 7.95 2.96
N ASN A 18 1.52 7.59 4.19
CA ASN A 18 0.99 6.39 4.84
C ASN A 18 -0.50 6.53 5.15
N GLU A 19 -0.95 7.72 5.52
CA GLU A 19 -2.35 8.00 5.80
C GLU A 19 -3.21 7.97 4.52
N ASN A 20 -2.69 8.57 3.44
CA ASN A 20 -3.41 8.65 2.17
C ASN A 20 -2.42 8.63 1.01
N SER A 21 -2.18 7.47 0.46
CA SER A 21 -1.25 7.28 -0.65
C SER A 21 -1.74 7.85 -1.98
N SER A 22 -3.00 8.30 -2.05
CA SER A 22 -3.54 8.96 -3.25
C SER A 22 -3.11 10.43 -3.35
N ARG A 23 -2.58 11.01 -2.27
CA ARG A 23 -2.04 12.38 -2.30
C ARG A 23 -0.91 12.46 -3.34
N THR A 24 -0.90 13.56 -4.09
CA THR A 24 0.19 13.81 -5.05
C THR A 24 1.44 14.27 -4.31
N VAL A 25 2.59 14.17 -4.97
CA VAL A 25 3.86 14.68 -4.41
C VAL A 25 3.75 16.18 -4.12
N ALA A 26 3.07 16.93 -5.00
CA ALA A 26 2.86 18.37 -4.80
C ALA A 26 2.02 18.66 -3.55
N GLU A 27 0.96 17.87 -3.31
CA GLU A 27 0.13 18.02 -2.11
C GLU A 27 0.94 17.72 -0.85
N VAL A 28 1.77 16.68 -0.87
CA VAL A 28 2.62 16.33 0.27
C VAL A 28 3.63 17.45 0.54
N ALA A 29 4.27 17.97 -0.51
CA ALA A 29 5.22 19.08 -0.37
C ALA A 29 4.56 20.31 0.22
N GLY A 30 3.38 20.68 -0.28
CA GLY A 30 2.59 21.79 0.25
C GLY A 30 2.24 21.60 1.71
N GLY A 31 1.84 20.40 2.11
CA GLY A 31 1.53 20.08 3.49
C GLY A 31 2.74 20.13 4.43
N CYS A 32 3.95 20.06 3.87
CA CYS A 32 5.20 20.15 4.62
C CYS A 32 5.88 21.52 4.47
N SER A 33 5.18 22.47 3.84
CA SER A 33 5.69 23.84 3.59
C SER A 33 7.00 23.84 2.81
N MET A 34 7.08 22.97 1.79
CA MET A 34 8.24 22.86 0.92
C MET A 34 7.82 22.87 -0.54
N SER A 35 8.77 23.24 -1.43
CA SER A 35 8.59 23.02 -2.85
C SER A 35 8.74 21.53 -3.15
N THR A 36 8.21 21.10 -4.29
CA THR A 36 8.35 19.72 -4.74
C THR A 36 9.83 19.32 -4.89
N SER A 37 10.65 20.21 -5.44
CA SER A 37 12.09 19.99 -5.60
C SER A 37 12.80 19.80 -4.27
N ARG A 38 12.47 20.65 -3.30
CA ARG A 38 13.06 20.57 -1.95
C ARG A 38 12.68 19.24 -1.27
N LEU A 39 11.40 18.90 -1.33
CA LEU A 39 10.92 17.64 -0.77
C LEU A 39 11.63 16.45 -1.42
N SER A 40 11.71 16.42 -2.75
CA SER A 40 12.34 15.32 -3.48
C SER A 40 13.80 15.12 -3.06
N HIS A 41 14.54 16.22 -2.95
CA HIS A 41 15.95 16.15 -2.55
C HIS A 41 16.11 15.66 -1.11
N LEU A 42 15.42 16.27 -0.17
CA LEU A 42 15.50 15.90 1.24
C LEU A 42 15.00 14.48 1.49
N PHE A 43 13.92 14.11 0.83
CA PHE A 43 13.34 12.76 0.97
C PHE A 43 14.33 11.69 0.54
N LYS A 44 14.94 11.86 -0.63
CA LYS A 44 15.95 10.92 -1.15
C LYS A 44 17.14 10.82 -0.19
N THR A 45 17.60 11.94 0.32
CA THR A 45 18.75 12.00 1.24
C THR A 45 18.46 11.31 2.57
N GLU A 46 17.29 11.57 3.16
CA GLU A 46 16.98 11.08 4.50
C GLU A 46 16.35 9.68 4.52
N VAL A 47 15.50 9.38 3.55
CA VAL A 47 14.79 8.09 3.50
C VAL A 47 15.55 7.05 2.69
N GLY A 48 16.40 7.49 1.75
CA GLY A 48 17.20 6.59 0.93
C GLY A 48 16.50 6.11 -0.34
N THR A 49 15.23 6.49 -0.53
CA THR A 49 14.48 6.19 -1.74
C THR A 49 13.72 7.44 -2.18
N THR A 50 13.32 7.48 -3.45
CA THR A 50 12.58 8.65 -3.95
C THR A 50 11.19 8.71 -3.34
N VAL A 51 10.64 9.93 -3.23
CA VAL A 51 9.28 10.12 -2.73
C VAL A 51 8.25 9.41 -3.62
N GLY A 52 8.50 9.40 -4.94
CA GLY A 52 7.62 8.70 -5.89
C GLY A 52 7.60 7.20 -5.67
N LYS A 53 8.76 6.60 -5.44
CA LYS A 53 8.85 5.17 -5.16
C LYS A 53 8.21 4.82 -3.82
N PHE A 54 8.44 5.63 -2.80
CA PHE A 54 7.82 5.45 -1.49
C PHE A 54 6.30 5.51 -1.60
N ARG A 55 5.77 6.48 -2.37
CA ARG A 55 4.35 6.64 -2.62
C ARG A 55 3.76 5.38 -3.29
N ARG A 56 4.44 4.86 -4.31
CA ARG A 56 4.01 3.62 -5.00
C ARG A 56 3.99 2.44 -4.04
N THR A 57 4.99 2.33 -3.17
CA THR A 57 5.04 1.27 -2.16
C THR A 57 3.86 1.36 -1.19
N CYS A 58 3.51 2.56 -0.75
CA CYS A 58 2.35 2.77 0.11
C CYS A 58 1.05 2.38 -0.58
N ARG A 59 0.89 2.74 -1.86
CA ARG A 59 -0.28 2.36 -2.66
C ARG A 59 -0.40 0.86 -2.80
N LEU A 60 0.71 0.19 -3.11
CA LEU A 60 0.73 -1.25 -3.28
C LEU A 60 0.34 -1.96 -1.99
N SER A 61 0.91 -1.53 -0.88
CA SER A 61 0.60 -2.08 0.44
C SER A 61 -0.89 -1.93 0.77
N LYS A 62 -1.45 -0.75 0.52
CA LYS A 62 -2.87 -0.48 0.73
C LYS A 62 -3.75 -1.33 -0.18
N ALA A 63 -3.36 -1.45 -1.45
CA ALA A 63 -4.06 -2.28 -2.42
C ALA A 63 -4.11 -3.74 -1.95
N LYS A 64 -2.99 -4.27 -1.53
CA LYS A 64 -2.90 -5.65 -1.03
C LYS A 64 -3.82 -5.88 0.17
N SER A 65 -3.82 -4.94 1.12
CA SER A 65 -4.70 -5.01 2.28
C SER A 65 -6.17 -5.01 1.88
N MET A 66 -6.58 -4.11 1.00
CA MET A 66 -7.97 -4.03 0.55
C MET A 66 -8.40 -5.28 -0.21
N LEU A 67 -7.52 -5.80 -1.07
CA LEU A 67 -7.81 -7.02 -1.83
C LEU A 67 -8.01 -8.23 -0.91
N ALA A 68 -7.20 -8.35 0.12
CA ALA A 68 -7.22 -9.48 1.04
C ALA A 68 -8.28 -9.36 2.14
N ASP A 69 -8.47 -8.15 2.66
CA ASP A 69 -9.30 -7.92 3.86
C ASP A 69 -10.73 -7.51 3.55
N THR A 70 -11.00 -7.01 2.34
CA THR A 70 -12.34 -6.62 1.91
C THR A 70 -12.69 -7.28 0.58
N PRO A 71 -12.85 -8.62 0.55
CA PRO A 71 -13.06 -9.35 -0.69
C PRO A 71 -14.36 -8.99 -1.42
N GLU A 72 -15.32 -8.42 -0.73
CA GLU A 72 -16.60 -7.96 -1.29
C GLU A 72 -16.46 -6.64 -2.07
N VAL A 73 -15.36 -5.91 -1.91
CA VAL A 73 -15.15 -4.63 -2.59
C VAL A 73 -14.62 -4.89 -3.99
N ALA A 74 -15.26 -4.31 -4.99
CA ALA A 74 -14.90 -4.47 -6.39
C ALA A 74 -13.51 -3.88 -6.67
N ILE A 75 -12.77 -4.50 -7.59
CA ILE A 75 -11.45 -4.02 -8.02
C ILE A 75 -11.53 -2.56 -8.47
N LYS A 76 -12.59 -2.19 -9.19
CA LYS A 76 -12.84 -0.82 -9.64
C LYS A 76 -12.89 0.17 -8.46
N GLU A 77 -13.57 -0.20 -7.38
CA GLU A 77 -13.68 0.65 -6.19
C GLU A 77 -12.33 0.82 -5.49
N ILE A 78 -11.54 -0.25 -5.43
CA ILE A 78 -10.19 -0.20 -4.88
C ILE A 78 -9.33 0.77 -5.69
N ALA A 79 -9.37 0.65 -7.01
CA ALA A 79 -8.62 1.54 -7.91
C ALA A 79 -8.98 3.00 -7.67
N TYR A 80 -10.26 3.31 -7.58
CA TYR A 80 -10.75 4.66 -7.29
C TYR A 80 -10.27 5.18 -5.95
N THR A 81 -10.39 4.36 -4.92
CA THR A 81 -9.97 4.72 -3.56
C THR A 81 -8.48 5.08 -3.52
N LEU A 82 -7.67 4.40 -4.33
CA LEU A 82 -6.23 4.63 -4.39
C LEU A 82 -5.83 5.78 -5.33
N GLY A 83 -6.80 6.46 -5.94
CA GLY A 83 -6.55 7.63 -6.77
C GLY A 83 -6.32 7.34 -8.25
N TYR A 84 -6.63 6.15 -8.72
CA TYR A 84 -6.54 5.83 -10.14
C TYR A 84 -7.82 6.25 -10.85
N HIS A 85 -7.66 6.89 -12.02
CA HIS A 85 -8.81 7.30 -12.84
C HIS A 85 -9.39 6.14 -13.64
N HIS A 86 -8.58 5.12 -13.93
CA HIS A 86 -9.00 3.96 -14.71
C HIS A 86 -8.57 2.67 -14.02
N THR A 87 -9.45 1.70 -13.99
CA THR A 87 -9.16 0.37 -13.41
C THR A 87 -7.99 -0.29 -14.12
N SER A 88 -7.87 -0.12 -15.45
CA SER A 88 -6.77 -0.67 -16.24
C SER A 88 -5.41 -0.12 -15.81
N SER A 89 -5.34 1.14 -15.42
CA SER A 89 -4.11 1.76 -14.92
C SER A 89 -3.69 1.13 -13.60
N PHE A 90 -4.64 0.92 -12.70
CA PHE A 90 -4.40 0.24 -11.44
C PHE A 90 -3.93 -1.20 -11.66
N THR A 91 -4.65 -1.95 -12.48
CA THR A 91 -4.33 -3.36 -12.78
C THR A 91 -2.90 -3.49 -13.31
N ARG A 92 -2.53 -2.62 -14.24
CA ARG A 92 -1.20 -2.62 -14.84
C ARG A 92 -0.10 -2.31 -13.83
N ALA A 93 -0.33 -1.28 -13.01
CA ALA A 93 0.62 -0.89 -11.97
C ALA A 93 0.77 -2.00 -10.92
N PHE A 94 -0.34 -2.61 -10.52
CA PHE A 94 -0.33 -3.70 -9.55
C PHE A 94 0.43 -4.92 -10.09
N GLU A 95 0.14 -5.33 -11.32
CA GLU A 95 0.84 -6.46 -11.96
C GLU A 95 2.34 -6.22 -12.04
N HIS A 96 2.73 -5.00 -12.40
CA HIS A 96 4.15 -4.65 -12.51
C HIS A 96 4.86 -4.77 -11.16
N GLU A 97 4.24 -4.30 -10.08
CA GLU A 97 4.86 -4.27 -8.76
C GLU A 97 4.71 -5.61 -8.00
N ALA A 98 3.56 -6.25 -8.12
CA ALA A 98 3.24 -7.46 -7.35
C ALA A 98 3.51 -8.77 -8.10
N GLY A 99 3.69 -8.72 -9.41
CA GLY A 99 3.96 -9.90 -10.21
C GLY A 99 2.73 -10.71 -10.60
N GLU A 100 1.54 -10.29 -10.17
CA GLU A 100 0.28 -10.94 -10.54
C GLU A 100 -0.86 -9.93 -10.53
N SER A 101 -1.97 -10.28 -11.19
CA SER A 101 -3.12 -9.38 -11.25
C SER A 101 -3.78 -9.20 -9.88
N PRO A 102 -4.50 -8.08 -9.67
CA PRO A 102 -5.28 -7.90 -8.44
C PRO A 102 -6.25 -9.04 -8.18
N THR A 103 -6.91 -9.54 -9.22
CA THR A 103 -7.87 -10.65 -9.11
C THR A 103 -7.18 -11.92 -8.65
N ASP A 104 -6.03 -12.26 -9.24
CA ASP A 104 -5.27 -13.46 -8.86
C ASP A 104 -4.71 -13.32 -7.47
N TYR A 105 -4.19 -12.15 -7.12
CA TYR A 105 -3.70 -11.88 -5.77
C TYR A 105 -4.80 -12.11 -4.73
N ARG A 106 -5.99 -11.58 -4.98
CA ARG A 106 -7.15 -11.78 -4.09
C ARG A 106 -7.49 -13.24 -3.93
N LYS A 107 -7.55 -13.99 -5.03
CA LYS A 107 -7.83 -15.43 -5.00
C LYS A 107 -6.80 -16.18 -4.17
N HIS A 108 -5.53 -15.89 -4.36
CA HIS A 108 -4.45 -16.54 -3.61
C HIS A 108 -4.51 -16.23 -2.12
N GLU A 109 -4.79 -14.98 -1.76
CA GLU A 109 -4.91 -14.59 -0.36
C GLU A 109 -6.13 -15.21 0.32
N LEU A 110 -7.26 -15.28 -0.35
CA LEU A 110 -8.46 -15.93 0.16
C LEU A 110 -8.24 -17.43 0.33
N HIS A 111 -7.52 -18.04 -0.60
CA HIS A 111 -7.17 -19.47 -0.52
C HIS A 111 -6.26 -19.73 0.69
N LYS A 112 -5.26 -18.89 0.91
CA LYS A 112 -4.39 -18.99 2.10
C LYS A 112 -5.20 -18.90 3.40
N LYS A 113 -6.13 -17.99 3.49
CA LYS A 113 -7.00 -17.81 4.66
C LYS A 113 -7.87 -19.03 4.88
N TRP A 114 -8.42 -19.57 3.80
CA TRP A 114 -9.23 -20.79 3.86
C TRP A 114 -8.40 -21.97 4.35
N ARG A 115 -7.21 -22.18 3.81
CA ARG A 115 -6.31 -23.27 4.22
C ARG A 115 -5.93 -23.15 5.70
N ALA A 116 -5.61 -21.95 6.16
CA ALA A 116 -5.30 -21.70 7.57
C ALA A 116 -6.48 -22.03 8.47
N ALA A 117 -7.70 -21.64 8.07
CA ALA A 117 -8.93 -21.94 8.83
C ALA A 117 -9.19 -23.44 8.90
N VAL A 118 -9.02 -24.16 7.79
CA VAL A 118 -9.20 -25.61 7.71
C VAL A 118 -8.18 -26.32 8.60
N THR A 119 -6.92 -25.89 8.54
CA THR A 119 -5.86 -26.47 9.37
C THR A 119 -6.12 -26.24 10.86
N ALA A 120 -6.52 -25.05 11.25
CA ALA A 120 -6.87 -24.73 12.63
C ALA A 120 -8.04 -25.58 13.12
N ASN A 121 -9.07 -25.74 12.28
CA ASN A 121 -10.23 -26.57 12.61
C ASN A 121 -9.85 -28.05 12.79
N LYS A 122 -8.98 -28.58 11.94
CA LYS A 122 -8.48 -29.94 12.04
C LYS A 122 -7.69 -30.17 13.34
N LYS A 123 -6.84 -29.21 13.71
CA LYS A 123 -6.09 -29.26 14.97
C LYS A 123 -7.03 -29.25 16.17
N HIS A 124 -8.05 -28.41 16.13
CA HIS A 124 -9.05 -28.34 17.19
C HIS A 124 -9.78 -29.66 17.36
N LYS A 125 -10.22 -30.28 16.26
CA LYS A 125 -10.89 -31.60 16.28
C LYS A 125 -10.01 -32.70 16.85
N ARG A 126 -8.70 -32.67 16.60
CA ARG A 126 -7.75 -33.66 17.14
C ARG A 126 -7.56 -33.52 18.64
N LEU A 127 -7.75 -32.32 19.16
CA LEU A 127 -7.58 -32.02 20.60
C LEU A 127 -8.83 -32.33 21.42
N THR A 128 -9.98 -32.52 20.77
CA THR A 128 -11.22 -32.93 21.44
C THR A 128 -11.32 -34.46 21.48
N PRO A 129 -11.46 -35.08 22.65
CA PRO A 129 -11.64 -36.54 22.76
C PRO A 129 -12.94 -37.03 22.13
#